data_78b814a4dc8ae7fd57fc941ea3136dee
#
_entry.id   78b814a4dc8ae7fd57fc941ea3136dee
#
_cell.length_a   1.000
_cell.length_b   1.000
_cell.length_c   1.000
_cell.angle_alpha   90.00
_cell.angle_beta   90.00
_cell.angle_gamma   90.00
#
_symmetry.space_group_name_H-M   'P 1'
#
loop_
_entity.id
_entity.type
_entity.pdbx_description
1 polymer ?
#
loop_
_entity_poly.entity_id
_entity_poly.type
_entity_poly.pdbx_seq_one_letter_code
_entity_poly.pdbx_strand_id
1 'polypeptide(L)'
;MKKYLYSGALALVATFTLSACAKPKLDAKLSVNDIVYMSGSDLKLKDDQTLVEVSFKLENTSEDMENELKTSAKQFYLKDEDGKKVTASKIEKDDLPTLFNKNKNIEDATDDFGKVEADDYETVSLFFEVNNDENYKLYFESKDEKTEGQTVSTSLKDFDGQTTTNVKKAVDAYFNAVLLGGESKDYSKFVSNDLDKAKGELSQYFSDNLQYSYDETDNIKPTGDEVPKVFGWVQTANRERGSYSVDNIIVTNDKAEFNVDMSTISMKAADDAYIANHPSLTDDLKNYLQSNGANAGNVDQLTRQYYMETYLPNSIKEVSPSAPKTEGTNIFNDYSVELTKKDDKWAFPDKDSYVGKWDYYPLFYAYTGQQGTLTKNR
;
A
#
# COMPACT_ATOMS: atom_id res chain seq x y z
N MET A 1 -43.28 -65.39 53.22
CA MET A 1 -42.68 -64.50 52.22
C MET A 1 -43.42 -63.21 52.29
N LYS A 2 -42.69 -62.12 52.61
CA LYS A 2 -43.20 -60.83 53.10
C LYS A 2 -43.75 -59.98 51.96
N LYS A 3 -44.99 -59.53 52.10
CA LYS A 3 -45.61 -58.45 51.34
C LYS A 3 -45.33 -57.13 52.03
N TYR A 4 -44.81 -56.14 51.37
CA TYR A 4 -44.75 -54.76 51.83
C TYR A 4 -45.71 -53.90 51.02
N LEU A 5 -46.69 -53.39 51.66
CA LEU A 5 -47.53 -52.28 51.22
C LEU A 5 -46.77 -51.00 51.44
N TYR A 6 -46.69 -50.19 50.39
CA TYR A 6 -46.34 -48.78 50.57
C TYR A 6 -47.50 -47.88 50.19
N SER A 7 -47.93 -47.15 51.21
CA SER A 7 -48.92 -46.09 51.12
C SER A 7 -48.33 -44.90 50.39
N GLY A 8 -48.94 -44.52 49.30
CA GLY A 8 -48.58 -43.32 48.56
C GLY A 8 -49.17 -42.06 49.21
N ALA A 9 -48.29 -41.21 49.72
CA ALA A 9 -48.67 -39.83 50.03
C ALA A 9 -48.54 -38.96 48.76
N LEU A 10 -49.67 -38.50 48.21
CA LEU A 10 -49.72 -37.51 47.18
C LEU A 10 -49.30 -36.14 47.79
N ALA A 11 -48.07 -35.75 47.59
CA ALA A 11 -47.66 -34.37 47.79
C ALA A 11 -47.96 -33.57 46.53
N LEU A 12 -49.01 -32.74 46.61
CA LEU A 12 -49.29 -31.71 45.63
C LEU A 12 -48.18 -30.65 45.73
N VAL A 13 -47.15 -30.74 44.86
CA VAL A 13 -46.17 -29.67 44.66
C VAL A 13 -46.85 -28.64 43.73
N ALA A 14 -47.37 -27.61 44.31
CA ALA A 14 -47.75 -26.41 43.52
C ALA A 14 -46.45 -25.79 43.01
N THR A 15 -46.09 -26.10 41.77
CA THR A 15 -45.06 -25.40 41.04
C THR A 15 -45.60 -24.00 40.71
N PHE A 16 -45.29 -23.06 41.55
CA PHE A 16 -45.31 -21.65 41.14
C PHE A 16 -44.27 -21.52 40.08
N THR A 17 -44.65 -21.59 38.83
CA THR A 17 -43.85 -21.06 37.73
C THR A 17 -43.81 -19.56 37.94
N LEU A 18 -42.77 -19.10 38.62
CA LEU A 18 -42.31 -17.74 38.51
C LEU A 18 -41.98 -17.60 37.01
N SER A 19 -42.93 -17.10 36.23
CA SER A 19 -42.62 -16.51 34.93
C SER A 19 -41.70 -15.30 35.27
N ALA A 20 -40.39 -15.59 35.43
CA ALA A 20 -39.42 -14.55 35.30
C ALA A 20 -39.75 -13.86 33.97
N CYS A 21 -40.13 -12.61 34.01
CA CYS A 21 -40.26 -11.78 32.82
C CYS A 21 -38.91 -11.87 32.11
N ALA A 22 -38.78 -12.78 31.15
CA ALA A 22 -37.60 -12.84 30.30
C ALA A 22 -37.54 -11.48 29.64
N LYS A 23 -36.44 -10.76 29.83
CA LYS A 23 -36.26 -9.49 29.10
C LYS A 23 -36.47 -9.80 27.61
N PRO A 24 -37.20 -8.95 26.89
CA PRO A 24 -37.41 -9.12 25.46
C PRO A 24 -36.04 -9.30 24.80
N LYS A 25 -35.96 -10.18 23.84
CA LYS A 25 -34.73 -10.42 23.09
C LYS A 25 -34.45 -9.22 22.19
N LEU A 26 -33.19 -8.88 22.06
CA LEU A 26 -32.75 -7.88 21.08
C LEU A 26 -32.91 -8.44 19.65
N ASP A 27 -33.86 -7.89 18.91
CA ASP A 27 -34.13 -8.28 17.52
C ASP A 27 -33.29 -7.41 16.58
N ALA A 28 -32.00 -7.69 16.53
CA ALA A 28 -31.04 -7.01 15.68
C ALA A 28 -30.06 -7.99 15.06
N LYS A 29 -29.54 -7.63 13.88
CA LYS A 29 -28.54 -8.39 13.16
C LYS A 29 -27.44 -7.47 12.63
N LEU A 30 -26.19 -7.91 12.74
CA LEU A 30 -25.04 -7.25 12.16
C LEU A 30 -24.49 -8.05 10.98
N SER A 31 -24.09 -7.35 9.93
CA SER A 31 -23.30 -7.92 8.84
C SER A 31 -22.26 -6.91 8.36
N VAL A 32 -21.01 -7.38 8.18
CA VAL A 32 -19.92 -6.58 7.65
C VAL A 32 -20.02 -6.57 6.13
N ASN A 33 -19.93 -5.38 5.54
CA ASN A 33 -19.98 -5.14 4.10
C ASN A 33 -18.55 -5.07 3.53
N ASP A 34 -17.69 -4.26 4.15
CA ASP A 34 -16.34 -3.99 3.67
C ASP A 34 -15.40 -3.60 4.82
N ILE A 35 -14.09 -3.79 4.60
CA ILE A 35 -13.05 -3.36 5.52
C ILE A 35 -11.95 -2.69 4.70
N VAL A 36 -11.63 -1.44 5.05
CA VAL A 36 -10.51 -0.70 4.48
C VAL A 36 -9.40 -0.62 5.53
N TYR A 37 -8.19 -1.00 5.16
CA TYR A 37 -7.03 -0.99 6.04
C TYR A 37 -6.13 0.20 5.70
N MET A 38 -5.66 0.91 6.71
CA MET A 38 -4.85 2.11 6.56
C MET A 38 -3.67 2.09 7.52
N SER A 39 -2.48 2.43 7.02
CA SER A 39 -1.29 2.68 7.84
C SER A 39 -0.49 3.83 7.24
N GLY A 40 0.17 4.61 8.10
CA GLY A 40 0.98 5.74 7.67
C GLY A 40 1.50 6.53 8.87
N SER A 41 2.58 7.27 8.66
CA SER A 41 3.22 8.08 9.70
C SER A 41 2.28 9.15 10.28
N ASP A 42 1.41 9.71 9.44
CA ASP A 42 0.48 10.77 9.84
C ASP A 42 -0.66 10.28 10.74
N LEU A 43 -0.98 8.98 10.70
CA LEU A 43 -2.00 8.38 11.54
C LEU A 43 -1.58 8.20 13.01
N LYS A 44 -0.28 8.37 13.31
CA LYS A 44 0.30 8.25 14.66
C LYS A 44 0.00 6.91 15.36
N LEU A 45 -0.18 5.86 14.59
CA LEU A 45 -0.39 4.50 15.07
C LEU A 45 0.92 3.95 15.65
N LYS A 46 0.81 2.93 16.50
CA LYS A 46 1.97 2.15 16.92
C LYS A 46 2.40 1.21 15.79
N ASP A 47 3.64 0.73 15.84
CA ASP A 47 4.22 -0.15 14.81
C ASP A 47 3.42 -1.45 14.59
N ASP A 48 2.72 -1.92 15.60
CA ASP A 48 1.90 -3.13 15.61
C ASP A 48 0.41 -2.86 15.38
N GLN A 49 0.04 -1.65 14.96
CA GLN A 49 -1.34 -1.21 14.77
C GLN A 49 -1.64 -0.83 13.33
N THR A 50 -2.90 -1.03 12.97
CA THR A 50 -3.50 -0.59 11.70
C THR A 50 -4.81 0.14 12.03
N LEU A 51 -5.09 1.23 11.32
CA LEU A 51 -6.41 1.85 11.33
C LEU A 51 -7.28 1.09 10.34
N VAL A 52 -8.44 0.64 10.78
CA VAL A 52 -9.43 0.02 9.90
C VAL A 52 -10.72 0.81 9.90
N GLU A 53 -11.26 1.06 8.72
CA GLU A 53 -12.65 1.42 8.55
C GLU A 53 -13.45 0.15 8.34
N VAL A 54 -14.48 -0.04 9.14
CA VAL A 54 -15.41 -1.16 9.01
C VAL A 54 -16.75 -0.59 8.57
N SER A 55 -17.16 -0.91 7.33
CA SER A 55 -18.51 -0.66 6.83
C SER A 55 -19.38 -1.86 7.12
N PHE A 56 -20.51 -1.63 7.76
CA PHE A 56 -21.41 -2.70 8.17
C PHE A 56 -22.88 -2.28 8.12
N LYS A 57 -23.76 -3.27 8.08
CA LYS A 57 -25.20 -3.12 8.12
C LYS A 57 -25.71 -3.52 9.51
N LEU A 58 -26.48 -2.65 10.14
CA LEU A 58 -27.33 -2.98 11.29
C LEU A 58 -28.77 -3.11 10.80
N GLU A 59 -29.37 -4.26 11.03
CA GLU A 59 -30.75 -4.58 10.65
C GLU A 59 -31.57 -4.75 11.92
N ASN A 60 -32.73 -4.08 12.00
CA ASN A 60 -33.74 -4.30 13.01
C ASN A 60 -34.69 -5.40 12.51
N THR A 61 -34.60 -6.57 13.09
CA THR A 61 -35.40 -7.75 12.66
C THR A 61 -36.69 -7.93 13.45
N SER A 62 -37.15 -6.86 14.14
CA SER A 62 -38.40 -6.89 14.90
C SER A 62 -39.60 -6.95 13.98
N GLU A 63 -40.56 -7.81 14.31
CA GLU A 63 -41.89 -7.83 13.67
C GLU A 63 -42.84 -6.78 14.28
N ASP A 64 -42.48 -6.21 15.43
CA ASP A 64 -43.26 -5.15 16.09
C ASP A 64 -42.89 -3.78 15.51
N MET A 65 -43.77 -3.20 14.74
CA MET A 65 -43.60 -1.90 14.06
C MET A 65 -43.38 -0.71 15.01
N GLU A 66 -43.66 -0.87 16.31
CA GLU A 66 -43.36 0.15 17.32
C GLU A 66 -41.96 0.02 17.91
N ASN A 67 -41.21 -1.01 17.52
CA ASN A 67 -39.89 -1.30 18.08
C ASN A 67 -38.76 -0.67 17.23
N GLU A 68 -38.32 0.50 17.63
CA GLU A 68 -37.20 1.21 17.02
C GLU A 68 -35.87 0.90 17.75
N LEU A 69 -34.77 0.68 17.01
CA LEU A 69 -33.43 0.62 17.56
C LEU A 69 -32.79 2.01 17.52
N LYS A 70 -32.54 2.59 18.68
CA LYS A 70 -31.73 3.81 18.80
C LYS A 70 -30.27 3.47 18.72
N THR A 71 -29.51 4.15 17.87
CA THR A 71 -28.14 3.80 17.55
C THR A 71 -27.21 5.01 17.62
N SER A 72 -25.99 4.77 18.02
CA SER A 72 -24.89 5.75 18.02
C SER A 72 -23.56 5.03 17.95
N ALA A 73 -22.50 5.69 17.50
CA ALA A 73 -21.15 5.13 17.38
C ALA A 73 -20.66 4.44 18.68
N LYS A 74 -21.01 4.96 19.85
CA LYS A 74 -20.60 4.43 21.15
C LYS A 74 -21.14 3.05 21.50
N GLN A 75 -22.16 2.58 20.79
CA GLN A 75 -22.77 1.27 21.00
C GLN A 75 -22.07 0.18 20.18
N PHE A 76 -21.20 0.59 19.24
CA PHE A 76 -20.41 -0.34 18.44
C PHE A 76 -18.97 -0.41 18.95
N TYR A 77 -18.42 -1.62 18.92
CA TYR A 77 -17.04 -1.86 19.32
C TYR A 77 -16.55 -3.18 18.75
N LEU A 78 -15.24 -3.28 18.62
CA LEU A 78 -14.60 -4.56 18.34
C LEU A 78 -14.21 -5.24 19.66
N LYS A 79 -14.15 -6.58 19.66
CA LYS A 79 -13.47 -7.38 20.68
C LYS A 79 -12.53 -8.35 20.00
N ASP A 80 -11.31 -8.45 20.55
CA ASP A 80 -10.36 -9.48 20.23
C ASP A 80 -10.73 -10.83 20.87
N GLU A 81 -9.91 -11.86 20.65
CA GLU A 81 -10.13 -13.20 21.16
C GLU A 81 -10.02 -13.26 22.70
N ASP A 82 -9.23 -12.38 23.31
CA ASP A 82 -9.08 -12.26 24.75
C ASP A 82 -10.22 -11.45 25.41
N GLY A 83 -11.14 -10.91 24.61
CA GLY A 83 -12.30 -10.12 25.04
C GLY A 83 -11.99 -8.65 25.32
N LYS A 84 -10.81 -8.17 24.95
CA LYS A 84 -10.45 -6.75 25.07
C LYS A 84 -11.26 -5.93 24.09
N LYS A 85 -11.85 -4.86 24.58
CA LYS A 85 -12.71 -3.96 23.82
C LYS A 85 -11.89 -2.87 23.12
N VAL A 86 -12.14 -2.67 21.81
CA VAL A 86 -11.65 -1.55 21.02
C VAL A 86 -12.86 -0.70 20.62
N THR A 87 -12.89 0.54 21.06
CA THR A 87 -13.96 1.50 20.73
C THR A 87 -13.68 2.19 19.41
N ALA A 88 -14.73 2.65 18.74
CA ALA A 88 -14.57 3.44 17.53
C ALA A 88 -13.79 4.73 17.80
N SER A 89 -12.87 5.05 16.92
CA SER A 89 -12.11 6.29 16.90
C SER A 89 -12.93 7.38 16.21
N LYS A 90 -12.85 8.60 16.74
CA LYS A 90 -13.47 9.78 16.11
C LYS A 90 -12.51 10.30 15.04
N ILE A 91 -12.70 9.85 13.82
CA ILE A 91 -11.94 10.28 12.65
C ILE A 91 -12.97 10.65 11.59
N GLU A 92 -12.91 11.89 11.10
CA GLU A 92 -13.63 12.31 9.91
C GLU A 92 -12.74 12.08 8.69
N LYS A 93 -13.33 11.81 7.55
CA LYS A 93 -12.57 11.55 6.31
C LYS A 93 -11.60 12.68 5.98
N ASP A 94 -12.02 13.92 6.19
CA ASP A 94 -11.20 15.11 5.92
C ASP A 94 -9.98 15.24 6.88
N ASP A 95 -10.00 14.56 8.02
CA ASP A 95 -8.87 14.50 8.96
C ASP A 95 -7.81 13.47 8.56
N LEU A 96 -8.11 12.60 7.58
CA LEU A 96 -7.19 11.62 7.07
C LEU A 96 -6.16 12.24 6.11
N PRO A 97 -4.96 11.65 5.96
CA PRO A 97 -4.01 12.03 4.94
C PRO A 97 -4.64 12.09 3.54
N THR A 98 -4.09 12.97 2.68
CA THR A 98 -4.64 13.26 1.35
C THR A 98 -4.92 12.02 0.51
N LEU A 99 -4.07 10.98 0.59
CA LEU A 99 -4.28 9.72 -0.11
C LEU A 99 -5.59 9.05 0.31
N PHE A 100 -5.87 9.02 1.62
CA PHE A 100 -7.02 8.34 2.17
C PHE A 100 -8.31 9.11 1.89
N ASN A 101 -8.31 10.42 2.06
CA ASN A 101 -9.51 11.22 1.84
C ASN A 101 -9.96 11.26 0.37
N LYS A 102 -9.05 11.03 -0.58
CA LYS A 102 -9.38 10.88 -2.01
C LYS A 102 -9.95 9.52 -2.37
N ASN A 103 -9.79 8.52 -1.50
CA ASN A 103 -10.30 7.19 -1.79
C ASN A 103 -11.82 7.14 -1.63
N LYS A 104 -12.51 6.68 -2.67
CA LYS A 104 -13.98 6.64 -2.71
C LYS A 104 -14.60 5.57 -1.83
N ASN A 105 -13.80 4.60 -1.40
CA ASN A 105 -14.27 3.51 -0.53
C ASN A 105 -14.24 3.91 0.96
N ILE A 106 -13.60 5.03 1.32
CA ILE A 106 -13.63 5.57 2.66
C ILE A 106 -14.82 6.52 2.79
N GLU A 107 -15.65 6.29 3.77
CA GLU A 107 -16.81 7.11 4.10
C GLU A 107 -16.58 7.90 5.39
N ASP A 108 -17.32 9.00 5.56
CA ASP A 108 -17.28 9.72 6.83
C ASP A 108 -17.86 8.88 7.97
N ALA A 109 -17.15 8.85 9.10
CA ALA A 109 -17.68 8.23 10.29
C ALA A 109 -18.89 9.01 10.79
N THR A 110 -20.01 8.32 10.96
CA THR A 110 -21.23 8.92 11.50
C THR A 110 -21.28 8.71 13.01
N ASP A 111 -21.43 9.79 13.78
CA ASP A 111 -21.51 9.72 15.26
C ASP A 111 -22.94 9.39 15.75
N ASP A 112 -23.96 9.74 14.99
CA ASP A 112 -25.37 9.53 15.33
C ASP A 112 -26.13 8.98 14.12
N PHE A 113 -26.49 7.72 14.21
CA PHE A 113 -27.18 6.99 13.14
C PHE A 113 -28.71 7.13 13.23
N GLY A 114 -29.19 7.81 14.26
CA GLY A 114 -30.61 8.01 14.46
C GLY A 114 -31.32 6.75 14.95
N LYS A 115 -32.32 6.30 14.22
CA LYS A 115 -33.19 5.18 14.58
C LYS A 115 -33.34 4.23 13.40
N VAL A 116 -33.24 2.92 13.66
CA VAL A 116 -33.55 1.88 12.69
C VAL A 116 -34.95 1.36 13.00
N GLU A 117 -35.88 1.61 12.12
CA GLU A 117 -37.26 1.16 12.26
C GLU A 117 -37.37 -0.37 12.12
N ALA A 118 -38.49 -0.94 12.59
CA ALA A 118 -38.72 -2.37 12.46
C ALA A 118 -38.68 -2.81 10.99
N ASP A 119 -38.09 -3.96 10.72
CA ASP A 119 -37.89 -4.54 9.37
C ASP A 119 -37.08 -3.64 8.40
N ASP A 120 -36.24 -2.73 8.96
CA ASP A 120 -35.39 -1.83 8.20
C ASP A 120 -33.92 -2.00 8.61
N TYR A 121 -33.01 -1.34 7.90
CA TYR A 121 -31.58 -1.38 8.16
C TYR A 121 -30.91 -0.05 7.92
N GLU A 122 -29.74 0.10 8.53
CA GLU A 122 -28.82 1.22 8.28
C GLU A 122 -27.42 0.72 7.98
N THR A 123 -26.74 1.37 7.04
CA THR A 123 -25.33 1.14 6.74
C THR A 123 -24.50 2.18 7.44
N VAL A 124 -23.47 1.72 8.12
CA VAL A 124 -22.63 2.52 9.01
C VAL A 124 -21.16 2.24 8.71
N SER A 125 -20.33 3.30 8.73
CA SER A 125 -18.88 3.21 8.66
C SER A 125 -18.27 3.77 9.93
N LEU A 126 -17.37 3.00 10.56
CA LEU A 126 -16.64 3.39 11.77
C LEU A 126 -15.17 3.00 11.68
N PHE A 127 -14.31 3.86 12.25
CA PHE A 127 -12.87 3.62 12.33
C PHE A 127 -12.47 2.97 13.65
N PHE A 128 -11.51 2.04 13.58
CA PHE A 128 -10.95 1.36 14.75
C PHE A 128 -9.43 1.22 14.63
N GLU A 129 -8.71 1.51 15.71
CA GLU A 129 -7.28 1.22 15.80
C GLU A 129 -7.11 -0.21 16.32
N VAL A 130 -6.62 -1.10 15.49
CA VAL A 130 -6.54 -2.54 15.78
C VAL A 130 -5.10 -3.02 15.82
N ASN A 131 -4.80 -4.05 16.62
CA ASN A 131 -3.51 -4.72 16.61
C ASN A 131 -3.44 -5.70 15.42
N ASN A 132 -2.29 -5.77 14.78
CA ASN A 132 -2.09 -6.54 13.54
C ASN A 132 -2.16 -8.06 13.74
N ASP A 133 -1.89 -8.56 14.94
CA ASP A 133 -1.81 -10.01 15.25
C ASP A 133 -3.10 -10.57 15.88
N GLU A 134 -4.15 -9.75 16.00
CA GLU A 134 -5.40 -10.13 16.65
C GLU A 134 -6.52 -10.34 15.66
N ASN A 135 -7.47 -11.19 16.00
CA ASN A 135 -8.74 -11.35 15.30
C ASN A 135 -9.86 -10.62 16.05
N TYR A 136 -10.83 -10.09 15.32
CA TYR A 136 -11.87 -9.26 15.90
C TYR A 136 -13.27 -9.71 15.51
N LYS A 137 -14.22 -9.45 16.44
CA LYS A 137 -15.66 -9.46 16.17
C LYS A 137 -16.24 -8.08 16.41
N LEU A 138 -17.13 -7.65 15.54
CA LEU A 138 -17.93 -6.43 15.70
C LEU A 138 -19.13 -6.74 16.59
N TYR A 139 -19.37 -5.87 17.57
CA TYR A 139 -20.49 -5.93 18.52
C TYR A 139 -21.31 -4.66 18.40
N PHE A 140 -22.64 -4.83 18.52
CA PHE A 140 -23.59 -3.78 18.85
C PHE A 140 -24.20 -4.07 20.23
N GLU A 141 -24.23 -3.09 21.12
CA GLU A 141 -24.79 -3.17 22.47
C GLU A 141 -25.98 -2.24 22.60
N SER A 142 -27.16 -2.79 22.86
CA SER A 142 -28.38 -2.01 23.00
C SER A 142 -28.35 -1.12 24.25
N LYS A 143 -28.83 0.11 24.10
CA LYS A 143 -29.07 1.10 25.16
C LYS A 143 -30.55 1.32 25.45
N ASP A 144 -31.44 0.59 24.77
CA ASP A 144 -32.88 0.68 24.98
C ASP A 144 -33.24 0.06 26.33
N GLU A 145 -34.15 0.70 27.07
CA GLU A 145 -34.52 0.27 28.43
C GLU A 145 -34.95 -1.20 28.50
N LYS A 146 -35.65 -1.71 27.47
CA LYS A 146 -36.15 -3.08 27.41
C LYS A 146 -35.06 -4.10 27.16
N THR A 147 -34.02 -3.74 26.38
CA THR A 147 -32.96 -4.63 25.91
C THR A 147 -31.56 -4.18 26.34
N GLU A 148 -31.48 -3.26 27.31
CA GLU A 148 -30.22 -2.69 27.81
C GLU A 148 -29.17 -3.76 28.15
N GLY A 149 -27.98 -3.58 27.62
CA GLY A 149 -26.83 -4.48 27.81
C GLY A 149 -26.89 -5.77 26.98
N GLN A 150 -27.95 -6.00 26.19
CA GLN A 150 -27.94 -7.12 25.23
C GLN A 150 -27.09 -6.76 24.02
N THR A 151 -26.41 -7.78 23.47
CA THR A 151 -25.50 -7.59 22.37
C THR A 151 -25.83 -8.54 21.21
N VAL A 152 -25.62 -8.05 20.00
CA VAL A 152 -25.45 -8.87 18.80
C VAL A 152 -24.04 -8.71 18.27
N SER A 153 -23.51 -9.72 17.61
CA SER A 153 -22.15 -9.67 17.08
C SER A 153 -22.01 -10.42 15.77
N THR A 154 -21.02 -10.01 15.00
CA THR A 154 -20.60 -10.69 13.77
C THR A 154 -19.07 -10.73 13.71
N SER A 155 -18.51 -11.76 13.08
CA SER A 155 -17.08 -11.81 12.79
C SER A 155 -16.73 -10.80 11.70
N LEU A 156 -15.55 -10.19 11.78
CA LEU A 156 -14.96 -9.47 10.67
C LEU A 156 -14.48 -10.53 9.68
N LYS A 157 -15.37 -10.90 8.73
CA LYS A 157 -15.06 -11.91 7.74
C LYS A 157 -13.89 -11.45 6.88
N ASP A 158 -12.95 -12.35 6.61
CA ASP A 158 -11.75 -12.10 5.81
C ASP A 158 -10.83 -10.99 6.38
N PHE A 159 -10.99 -10.65 7.67
CA PHE A 159 -10.09 -9.72 8.36
C PHE A 159 -8.68 -10.33 8.45
N ASP A 160 -7.69 -9.55 8.00
CA ASP A 160 -6.27 -9.84 8.15
C ASP A 160 -5.54 -8.57 8.60
N GLY A 161 -5.22 -8.47 9.89
CA GLY A 161 -4.50 -7.33 10.46
C GLY A 161 -3.10 -7.15 9.87
N GLN A 162 -2.52 -8.18 9.24
CA GLN A 162 -1.23 -8.10 8.55
C GLN A 162 -1.32 -7.52 7.13
N THR A 163 -2.50 -7.13 6.67
CA THR A 163 -2.73 -6.70 5.28
C THR A 163 -1.80 -5.57 4.85
N THR A 164 -1.71 -4.47 5.61
CA THR A 164 -0.81 -3.35 5.29
C THR A 164 0.67 -3.73 5.40
N THR A 165 1.02 -4.56 6.38
CA THR A 165 2.36 -5.14 6.55
C THR A 165 2.75 -6.00 5.35
N ASN A 166 1.83 -6.79 4.81
CA ASN A 166 2.08 -7.64 3.64
C ASN A 166 2.26 -6.81 2.37
N VAL A 167 1.54 -5.69 2.21
CA VAL A 167 1.80 -4.71 1.15
C VAL A 167 3.22 -4.16 1.27
N LYS A 168 3.63 -3.71 2.45
CA LYS A 168 4.99 -3.19 2.69
C LYS A 168 6.06 -4.23 2.34
N LYS A 169 5.88 -5.49 2.76
CA LYS A 169 6.79 -6.58 2.39
C LYS A 169 6.84 -6.83 0.88
N ALA A 170 5.71 -6.72 0.18
CA ALA A 170 5.67 -6.83 -1.28
C ALA A 170 6.44 -5.70 -1.95
N VAL A 171 6.27 -4.46 -1.45
CA VAL A 171 7.02 -3.30 -1.96
C VAL A 171 8.50 -3.48 -1.74
N ASP A 172 8.92 -3.83 -0.52
CA ASP A 172 10.33 -4.08 -0.20
C ASP A 172 10.92 -5.19 -1.09
N ALA A 173 10.17 -6.26 -1.30
CA ALA A 173 10.61 -7.37 -2.14
C ALA A 173 10.78 -6.97 -3.61
N TYR A 174 9.81 -6.24 -4.16
CA TYR A 174 9.86 -5.76 -5.53
C TYR A 174 10.96 -4.72 -5.74
N PHE A 175 11.07 -3.73 -4.86
CA PHE A 175 12.07 -2.68 -4.99
C PHE A 175 13.48 -3.24 -4.89
N ASN A 176 13.74 -4.11 -3.91
CA ASN A 176 15.06 -4.73 -3.78
C ASN A 176 15.41 -5.59 -5.00
N ALA A 177 14.49 -6.43 -5.48
CA ALA A 177 14.78 -7.36 -6.55
C ALA A 177 14.78 -6.72 -7.95
N VAL A 178 13.84 -5.82 -8.22
CA VAL A 178 13.65 -5.23 -9.55
C VAL A 178 14.38 -3.89 -9.65
N LEU A 179 14.01 -2.92 -8.80
CA LEU A 179 14.55 -1.56 -8.93
C LEU A 179 16.03 -1.49 -8.54
N LEU A 180 16.43 -2.11 -7.44
CA LEU A 180 17.80 -2.05 -6.95
C LEU A 180 18.69 -3.16 -7.50
N GLY A 181 18.15 -4.10 -8.27
CA GLY A 181 18.92 -5.21 -8.88
C GLY A 181 19.56 -6.16 -7.87
N GLY A 182 19.02 -6.22 -6.66
CA GLY A 182 19.47 -7.12 -5.59
C GLY A 182 18.75 -8.47 -5.62
N GLU A 183 18.82 -9.17 -4.49
CA GLU A 183 18.08 -10.41 -4.25
C GLU A 183 16.99 -10.17 -3.20
N SER A 184 15.83 -10.80 -3.39
CA SER A 184 14.80 -10.86 -2.37
C SER A 184 14.26 -12.28 -2.24
N LYS A 185 14.45 -12.88 -1.08
CA LYS A 185 13.94 -14.23 -0.75
C LYS A 185 12.41 -14.23 -0.63
N ASP A 186 11.85 -13.09 -0.34
CA ASP A 186 10.40 -12.93 -0.11
C ASP A 186 9.64 -12.56 -1.39
N TYR A 187 10.33 -12.33 -2.51
CA TYR A 187 9.69 -11.92 -3.76
C TYR A 187 8.56 -12.85 -4.16
N SER A 188 8.84 -14.14 -4.31
CA SER A 188 7.84 -15.12 -4.73
C SER A 188 6.71 -15.35 -3.71
N LYS A 189 6.90 -14.91 -2.46
CA LYS A 189 5.89 -15.02 -1.40
C LYS A 189 4.87 -13.89 -1.46
N PHE A 190 5.31 -12.66 -1.74
CA PHE A 190 4.47 -11.47 -1.64
C PHE A 190 4.15 -10.83 -2.99
N VAL A 191 4.97 -11.06 -4.03
CA VAL A 191 4.84 -10.45 -5.36
C VAL A 191 4.37 -11.48 -6.37
N SER A 192 3.37 -11.13 -7.18
CA SER A 192 2.81 -12.01 -8.22
C SER A 192 3.42 -11.78 -9.61
N ASN A 193 4.13 -10.67 -9.83
CA ASN A 193 4.82 -10.42 -11.09
C ASN A 193 5.91 -11.47 -11.33
N ASP A 194 6.08 -11.87 -12.58
CA ASP A 194 7.25 -12.63 -12.99
C ASP A 194 8.50 -11.75 -12.84
N LEU A 195 9.51 -12.25 -12.10
CA LEU A 195 10.71 -11.49 -11.75
C LEU A 195 11.56 -11.15 -12.97
N ASP A 196 11.74 -12.11 -13.87
CA ASP A 196 12.59 -11.92 -15.05
C ASP A 196 11.91 -10.97 -16.04
N LYS A 197 10.57 -11.08 -16.19
CA LYS A 197 9.78 -10.13 -16.98
C LYS A 197 9.91 -8.71 -16.40
N ALA A 198 9.73 -8.53 -15.10
CA ALA A 198 9.79 -7.22 -14.45
C ALA A 198 11.19 -6.58 -14.58
N LYS A 199 12.27 -7.36 -14.39
CA LYS A 199 13.63 -6.90 -14.63
C LYS A 199 13.89 -6.55 -16.10
N GLY A 200 13.38 -7.35 -17.01
CA GLY A 200 13.45 -7.09 -18.44
C GLY A 200 12.75 -5.79 -18.85
N GLU A 201 11.57 -5.52 -18.32
CA GLU A 201 10.82 -4.29 -18.56
C GLU A 201 11.56 -3.05 -18.04
N LEU A 202 12.15 -3.11 -16.84
CA LEU A 202 12.96 -2.02 -16.30
C LEU A 202 14.21 -1.78 -17.16
N SER A 203 14.88 -2.84 -17.58
CA SER A 203 16.08 -2.74 -18.44
C SER A 203 15.72 -2.15 -19.80
N GLN A 204 14.59 -2.55 -20.38
CA GLN A 204 14.10 -2.00 -21.66
C GLN A 204 13.73 -0.52 -21.49
N TYR A 205 13.03 -0.18 -20.41
CA TYR A 205 12.68 1.21 -20.10
C TYR A 205 13.94 2.08 -19.96
N PHE A 206 14.95 1.58 -19.25
CA PHE A 206 16.24 2.26 -19.12
C PHE A 206 16.89 2.47 -20.48
N SER A 207 16.95 1.43 -21.32
CA SER A 207 17.52 1.49 -22.67
C SER A 207 16.82 2.53 -23.54
N ASP A 208 15.48 2.50 -23.56
CA ASP A 208 14.67 3.42 -24.35
C ASP A 208 14.90 4.87 -23.93
N ASN A 209 14.96 5.12 -22.61
CA ASN A 209 15.17 6.46 -22.07
C ASN A 209 16.62 6.96 -22.22
N LEU A 210 17.60 6.06 -22.13
CA LEU A 210 18.98 6.41 -22.37
C LEU A 210 19.18 6.98 -23.78
N GLN A 211 18.38 6.52 -24.75
CA GLN A 211 18.40 7.04 -26.12
C GLN A 211 17.97 8.50 -26.25
N TYR A 212 17.17 9.02 -25.31
CA TYR A 212 16.71 10.40 -25.32
C TYR A 212 17.61 11.33 -24.49
N SER A 213 18.47 10.78 -23.66
CA SER A 213 19.46 11.55 -22.89
C SER A 213 20.61 12.06 -23.76
N TYR A 214 20.73 11.55 -24.97
CA TYR A 214 21.80 11.92 -25.93
C TYR A 214 21.21 12.41 -27.21
N ASP A 215 21.82 13.45 -27.81
CA ASP A 215 21.47 13.90 -29.15
C ASP A 215 21.73 12.75 -30.17
N GLU A 216 20.89 12.65 -31.20
CA GLU A 216 21.05 11.62 -32.25
C GLU A 216 22.41 11.68 -32.96
N THR A 217 23.10 12.83 -32.87
CA THR A 217 24.41 13.08 -33.43
C THR A 217 25.57 12.72 -32.49
N ASP A 218 25.27 12.33 -31.22
CA ASP A 218 26.30 12.05 -30.23
C ASP A 218 26.93 10.68 -30.45
N ASN A 219 28.15 10.66 -30.97
CA ASN A 219 28.96 9.45 -31.12
C ASN A 219 29.35 8.79 -29.79
N ILE A 220 29.02 9.41 -28.64
CA ILE A 220 29.32 8.92 -27.29
C ILE A 220 28.20 8.11 -26.66
N LYS A 221 27.01 8.10 -27.27
CA LYS A 221 25.85 7.37 -26.75
C LYS A 221 26.14 5.88 -26.55
N PRO A 222 25.86 5.30 -25.37
CA PRO A 222 25.96 3.85 -25.15
C PRO A 222 25.08 3.07 -26.14
N THR A 223 25.61 1.99 -26.70
CA THR A 223 24.90 1.17 -27.70
C THR A 223 25.13 -0.33 -27.43
N GLY A 224 24.22 -1.18 -27.90
CA GLY A 224 24.38 -2.64 -27.83
C GLY A 224 24.71 -3.12 -26.40
N ASP A 225 25.83 -3.83 -26.25
CA ASP A 225 26.27 -4.44 -24.98
C ASP A 225 26.69 -3.41 -23.91
N GLU A 226 26.86 -2.14 -24.27
CA GLU A 226 27.23 -1.09 -23.30
C GLU A 226 26.02 -0.67 -22.45
N VAL A 227 24.81 -0.69 -22.99
CA VAL A 227 23.59 -0.28 -22.28
C VAL A 227 23.35 -1.14 -21.02
N PRO A 228 23.38 -2.48 -21.07
CA PRO A 228 23.28 -3.31 -19.88
C PRO A 228 24.40 -3.04 -18.86
N LYS A 229 25.60 -2.71 -19.32
CA LYS A 229 26.73 -2.38 -18.44
C LYS A 229 26.48 -1.08 -17.67
N VAL A 230 26.05 -0.02 -18.37
CA VAL A 230 25.69 1.26 -17.76
C VAL A 230 24.52 1.09 -16.78
N PHE A 231 23.49 0.35 -17.18
CA PHE A 231 22.37 0.00 -16.32
C PHE A 231 22.82 -0.71 -15.03
N GLY A 232 23.73 -1.68 -15.14
CA GLY A 232 24.31 -2.37 -13.99
C GLY A 232 25.07 -1.43 -13.04
N TRP A 233 25.77 -0.42 -13.54
CA TRP A 233 26.42 0.61 -12.71
C TRP A 233 25.41 1.44 -11.94
N VAL A 234 24.35 1.91 -12.61
CA VAL A 234 23.29 2.70 -11.98
C VAL A 234 22.53 1.87 -10.92
N GLN A 235 22.19 0.63 -11.22
CA GLN A 235 21.55 -0.26 -10.23
C GLN A 235 22.45 -0.49 -9.01
N THR A 236 23.75 -0.75 -9.24
CA THR A 236 24.71 -0.94 -8.14
C THR A 236 24.83 0.31 -7.28
N ALA A 237 24.95 1.48 -7.91
CA ALA A 237 25.03 2.73 -7.21
C ALA A 237 23.76 3.03 -6.39
N ASN A 238 22.58 2.73 -6.95
CA ASN A 238 21.30 2.87 -6.25
C ASN A 238 21.15 1.87 -5.10
N ARG A 239 21.57 0.63 -5.25
CA ARG A 239 21.58 -0.35 -4.16
C ARG A 239 22.48 0.05 -2.99
N GLU A 240 23.61 0.68 -3.27
CA GLU A 240 24.62 1.05 -2.25
C GLU A 240 24.28 2.39 -1.57
N ARG A 241 23.70 3.33 -2.28
CA ARG A 241 23.55 4.73 -1.84
C ARG A 241 22.15 5.28 -1.94
N GLY A 242 21.30 4.70 -2.78
CA GLY A 242 19.89 5.09 -2.89
C GLY A 242 19.09 4.69 -1.67
N SER A 243 17.93 5.29 -1.50
CA SER A 243 16.97 4.96 -0.45
C SER A 243 15.54 5.14 -0.96
N TYR A 244 14.62 4.47 -0.31
CA TYR A 244 13.18 4.70 -0.47
C TYR A 244 12.48 4.54 0.87
N SER A 245 11.32 5.19 0.99
CA SER A 245 10.38 4.95 2.08
C SER A 245 8.96 4.81 1.51
N VAL A 246 8.17 4.01 2.19
CA VAL A 246 6.77 3.76 1.85
C VAL A 246 5.92 4.26 2.98
N ASP A 247 4.95 5.09 2.66
CA ASP A 247 4.03 5.68 3.63
C ASP A 247 2.59 5.69 3.11
N ASN A 248 1.65 5.96 4.01
CA ASN A 248 0.23 6.12 3.69
C ASN A 248 -0.34 4.95 2.87
N ILE A 249 -0.16 3.72 3.37
CA ILE A 249 -0.70 2.53 2.73
C ILE A 249 -2.20 2.44 3.00
N ILE A 250 -3.00 2.33 1.94
CA ILE A 250 -4.43 2.00 2.00
C ILE A 250 -4.68 0.70 1.25
N VAL A 251 -5.47 -0.18 1.84
CA VAL A 251 -5.85 -1.45 1.22
C VAL A 251 -7.35 -1.62 1.26
N THR A 252 -7.92 -1.82 0.10
CA THR A 252 -9.32 -2.22 -0.10
C THR A 252 -9.31 -3.63 -0.70
N ASN A 253 -10.34 -4.42 -0.55
CA ASN A 253 -10.51 -5.78 -1.09
C ASN A 253 -9.33 -6.36 -1.89
N ASP A 254 -9.15 -5.91 -3.15
CA ASP A 254 -8.18 -6.42 -4.11
C ASP A 254 -7.15 -5.37 -4.56
N LYS A 255 -7.15 -4.18 -3.95
CA LYS A 255 -6.27 -3.07 -4.31
C LYS A 255 -5.51 -2.54 -3.11
N ALA A 256 -4.27 -2.13 -3.35
CA ALA A 256 -3.48 -1.36 -2.40
C ALA A 256 -2.94 -0.12 -3.09
N GLU A 257 -2.91 0.99 -2.37
CA GLU A 257 -2.33 2.25 -2.81
C GLU A 257 -1.41 2.78 -1.71
N PHE A 258 -0.28 3.37 -2.08
CA PHE A 258 0.68 3.90 -1.13
C PHE A 258 1.51 5.01 -1.74
N ASN A 259 2.07 5.88 -0.89
CA ASN A 259 3.04 6.88 -1.29
C ASN A 259 4.45 6.33 -1.21
N VAL A 260 5.30 6.77 -2.13
CA VAL A 260 6.73 6.43 -2.15
C VAL A 260 7.55 7.70 -2.24
N ASP A 261 8.48 7.83 -1.29
CA ASP A 261 9.59 8.76 -1.41
C ASP A 261 10.84 8.01 -1.82
N MET A 262 11.51 8.49 -2.86
CA MET A 262 12.74 7.89 -3.38
C MET A 262 13.87 8.91 -3.43
N SER A 263 15.07 8.44 -3.12
CA SER A 263 16.31 9.15 -3.36
C SER A 263 17.24 8.23 -4.14
N THR A 264 17.45 8.54 -5.43
CA THR A 264 18.14 7.68 -6.37
C THR A 264 19.19 8.45 -7.17
N ILE A 265 20.08 7.72 -7.81
CA ILE A 265 21.03 8.21 -8.80
C ILE A 265 20.42 7.94 -10.17
N SER A 266 20.06 8.99 -10.89
CA SER A 266 19.68 8.91 -12.29
C SER A 266 20.84 9.31 -13.20
N MET A 267 20.80 8.86 -14.45
CA MET A 267 21.83 9.23 -15.44
C MET A 267 21.91 10.75 -15.63
N LYS A 268 20.76 11.41 -15.72
CA LYS A 268 20.72 12.88 -15.87
C LYS A 268 21.34 13.60 -14.66
N ALA A 269 20.99 13.18 -13.44
CA ALA A 269 21.57 13.79 -12.23
C ALA A 269 23.08 13.54 -12.14
N ALA A 270 23.56 12.38 -12.56
CA ALA A 270 24.97 12.06 -12.59
C ALA A 270 25.72 12.95 -13.59
N ASP A 271 25.17 13.13 -14.77
CA ASP A 271 25.75 13.96 -15.83
C ASP A 271 25.81 15.42 -15.40
N ASP A 272 24.69 16.00 -14.98
CA ASP A 272 24.58 17.40 -14.54
C ASP A 272 25.56 17.70 -13.38
N ALA A 273 25.64 16.82 -12.37
CA ALA A 273 26.51 17.01 -11.22
C ALA A 273 27.99 16.87 -11.58
N TYR A 274 28.32 15.90 -12.43
CA TYR A 274 29.71 15.69 -12.87
C TYR A 274 30.24 16.86 -13.66
N ILE A 275 29.49 17.36 -14.64
CA ILE A 275 29.83 18.58 -15.40
C ILE A 275 30.04 19.78 -14.49
N ALA A 276 29.15 19.99 -13.53
CA ALA A 276 29.23 21.12 -12.59
C ALA A 276 30.50 21.05 -11.70
N ASN A 277 30.92 19.85 -11.30
CA ASN A 277 32.04 19.63 -10.41
C ASN A 277 33.40 19.54 -11.14
N HIS A 278 33.41 19.30 -12.45
CA HIS A 278 34.59 19.13 -13.28
C HIS A 278 34.69 20.17 -14.41
N PRO A 279 34.94 21.45 -14.10
CA PRO A 279 35.01 22.51 -15.11
C PRO A 279 36.14 22.32 -16.13
N SER A 280 37.13 21.46 -15.81
CA SER A 280 38.25 21.12 -16.71
C SER A 280 37.94 19.91 -17.60
N LEU A 281 36.72 19.38 -17.62
CA LEU A 281 36.35 18.14 -18.33
C LEU A 281 36.78 18.13 -19.80
N THR A 282 36.64 19.28 -20.47
CA THR A 282 37.10 19.44 -21.87
C THR A 282 38.62 19.28 -22.00
N ASP A 283 39.38 19.80 -21.04
CA ASP A 283 40.82 19.67 -21.01
C ASP A 283 41.24 18.24 -20.66
N ASP A 284 40.52 17.57 -19.79
CA ASP A 284 40.75 16.18 -19.42
C ASP A 284 40.56 15.24 -20.63
N LEU A 285 39.45 15.43 -21.37
CA LEU A 285 39.22 14.72 -22.63
C LEU A 285 40.33 15.02 -23.65
N LYS A 286 40.74 16.28 -23.83
CA LYS A 286 41.79 16.68 -24.73
C LYS A 286 43.14 16.03 -24.37
N ASN A 287 43.47 16.01 -23.08
CA ASN A 287 44.70 15.37 -22.58
C ASN A 287 44.66 13.85 -22.82
N TYR A 288 43.53 13.21 -22.61
CA TYR A 288 43.31 11.79 -22.89
C TYR A 288 43.53 11.51 -24.37
N LEU A 289 42.91 12.27 -25.25
CA LEU A 289 43.03 12.11 -26.71
C LEU A 289 44.50 12.30 -27.19
N GLN A 290 45.17 13.31 -26.70
CA GLN A 290 46.58 13.53 -27.02
C GLN A 290 47.49 12.39 -26.53
N SER A 291 47.28 11.92 -25.30
CA SER A 291 48.06 10.85 -24.72
C SER A 291 47.85 9.50 -25.40
N ASN A 292 46.70 9.31 -26.04
CA ASN A 292 46.37 8.07 -26.78
C ASN A 292 46.57 8.19 -28.29
N GLY A 293 47.24 9.24 -28.78
CA GLY A 293 47.60 9.40 -30.19
C GLY A 293 46.40 9.64 -31.10
N ALA A 294 45.46 10.48 -30.64
CA ALA A 294 44.27 10.84 -31.43
C ALA A 294 44.64 11.49 -32.76
N ASN A 295 43.96 11.08 -33.82
CA ASN A 295 44.03 11.65 -35.16
C ASN A 295 42.66 11.58 -35.80
N ALA A 296 42.47 12.13 -36.97
CA ALA A 296 41.17 12.20 -37.69
C ALA A 296 40.54 10.81 -37.93
N GLY A 297 41.32 9.72 -37.91
CA GLY A 297 40.77 8.37 -38.16
C GLY A 297 40.30 7.63 -36.88
N ASN A 298 40.72 8.09 -35.67
CA ASN A 298 40.43 7.39 -34.41
C ASN A 298 39.84 8.29 -33.29
N VAL A 299 39.70 9.59 -33.53
CA VAL A 299 39.26 10.55 -32.49
C VAL A 299 37.89 10.18 -31.91
N ASP A 300 36.92 9.81 -32.75
CA ASP A 300 35.56 9.43 -32.32
C ASP A 300 35.62 8.15 -31.46
N GLN A 301 36.41 7.16 -31.85
CA GLN A 301 36.58 5.94 -31.06
C GLN A 301 37.21 6.24 -29.69
N LEU A 302 38.26 7.04 -29.63
CA LEU A 302 38.91 7.42 -28.37
C LEU A 302 38.02 8.28 -27.48
N THR A 303 37.23 9.20 -28.06
CA THR A 303 36.24 9.98 -27.34
C THR A 303 35.20 9.08 -26.68
N ARG A 304 34.66 8.13 -27.45
CA ARG A 304 33.74 7.13 -26.95
C ARG A 304 34.34 6.27 -25.84
N GLN A 305 35.60 5.83 -26.03
CA GLN A 305 36.29 5.06 -25.01
C GLN A 305 36.48 5.85 -23.72
N TYR A 306 36.93 7.10 -23.78
CA TYR A 306 37.00 7.97 -22.62
C TYR A 306 35.67 8.11 -21.91
N TYR A 307 34.60 8.31 -22.67
CA TYR A 307 33.26 8.47 -22.12
C TYR A 307 32.84 7.20 -21.36
N MET A 308 32.96 6.02 -21.97
CA MET A 308 32.56 4.74 -21.39
C MET A 308 33.45 4.26 -20.26
N GLU A 309 34.77 4.51 -20.32
CA GLU A 309 35.72 3.95 -19.35
C GLU A 309 36.05 4.93 -18.21
N THR A 310 35.85 6.23 -18.41
CA THR A 310 36.24 7.26 -17.45
C THR A 310 35.05 8.14 -17.03
N TYR A 311 34.39 8.76 -17.97
CA TYR A 311 33.35 9.75 -17.69
C TYR A 311 32.16 9.13 -16.98
N LEU A 312 31.45 8.20 -17.60
CA LEU A 312 30.23 7.60 -17.05
C LEU A 312 30.44 6.90 -15.72
N PRO A 313 31.45 6.02 -15.54
CA PRO A 313 31.65 5.39 -14.25
C PRO A 313 31.91 6.39 -13.12
N ASN A 314 32.69 7.47 -13.41
CA ASN A 314 33.02 8.48 -12.40
C ASN A 314 31.79 9.37 -12.12
N SER A 315 31.02 9.78 -13.12
CA SER A 315 29.82 10.57 -12.91
C SER A 315 28.81 9.84 -12.02
N ILE A 316 28.57 8.54 -12.29
CA ILE A 316 27.69 7.72 -11.48
C ILE A 316 28.24 7.52 -10.05
N LYS A 317 29.57 7.41 -9.90
CA LYS A 317 30.21 7.19 -8.60
C LYS A 317 30.18 8.43 -7.71
N GLU A 318 30.36 9.61 -8.28
CA GLU A 318 30.55 10.86 -7.53
C GLU A 318 29.23 11.55 -7.16
N VAL A 319 28.17 11.35 -7.93
CA VAL A 319 26.89 12.00 -7.68
C VAL A 319 26.21 11.47 -6.40
N SER A 320 25.63 12.37 -5.62
CA SER A 320 24.79 12.01 -4.49
C SER A 320 23.38 11.64 -4.97
N PRO A 321 22.72 10.66 -4.34
CA PRO A 321 21.31 10.38 -4.58
C PRO A 321 20.46 11.62 -4.34
N SER A 322 19.42 11.79 -5.12
CA SER A 322 18.45 12.86 -4.97
C SER A 322 17.04 12.38 -5.35
N ALA A 323 16.04 13.11 -4.89
CA ALA A 323 14.69 12.87 -5.36
C ALA A 323 14.64 13.06 -6.88
N PRO A 324 14.02 12.13 -7.63
CA PRO A 324 13.86 12.27 -9.07
C PRO A 324 13.12 13.57 -9.40
N LYS A 325 13.60 14.31 -10.38
CA LYS A 325 13.03 15.61 -10.77
C LYS A 325 12.58 15.57 -12.22
N THR A 326 11.40 16.08 -12.50
CA THR A 326 11.08 16.61 -13.83
C THR A 326 11.56 18.04 -13.96
N GLU A 327 11.63 18.56 -15.19
CA GLU A 327 11.97 19.96 -15.42
C GLU A 327 11.10 20.89 -14.53
N GLY A 328 11.69 21.39 -13.45
CA GLY A 328 11.11 22.39 -12.56
C GLY A 328 10.25 21.92 -11.40
N THR A 329 9.93 20.63 -11.27
CA THR A 329 9.11 20.13 -10.16
C THR A 329 9.63 18.81 -9.58
N ASN A 330 9.47 18.63 -8.25
CA ASN A 330 9.65 17.32 -7.62
C ASN A 330 8.40 16.48 -7.93
N ILE A 331 8.49 15.48 -8.78
CA ILE A 331 7.33 14.66 -9.18
C ILE A 331 6.88 13.70 -8.09
N PHE A 332 7.75 13.36 -7.15
CA PHE A 332 7.55 12.21 -6.26
C PHE A 332 7.11 12.54 -4.84
N ASN A 333 7.01 13.80 -4.45
CA ASN A 333 6.56 14.12 -3.08
C ASN A 333 5.09 13.74 -2.79
N ASP A 334 4.30 13.33 -3.81
CA ASP A 334 2.90 12.94 -3.67
C ASP A 334 2.51 11.81 -4.63
N TYR A 335 3.48 10.98 -5.05
CA TYR A 335 3.18 9.93 -6.02
C TYR A 335 2.64 8.70 -5.32
N SER A 336 1.43 8.30 -5.72
CA SER A 336 0.84 7.04 -5.28
C SER A 336 1.07 5.91 -6.29
N VAL A 337 1.34 4.73 -5.78
CA VAL A 337 1.47 3.49 -6.54
C VAL A 337 0.27 2.60 -6.22
N GLU A 338 -0.45 2.18 -7.25
CA GLU A 338 -1.55 1.22 -7.09
C GLU A 338 -1.04 -0.21 -7.37
N LEU A 339 -1.35 -1.14 -6.46
CA LEU A 339 -1.17 -2.57 -6.64
C LEU A 339 -2.52 -3.26 -6.75
N THR A 340 -2.56 -4.40 -7.43
CA THR A 340 -3.73 -5.28 -7.44
C THR A 340 -3.40 -6.62 -6.78
N LYS A 341 -4.35 -7.18 -6.04
CA LYS A 341 -4.19 -8.49 -5.41
C LYS A 341 -4.46 -9.59 -6.45
N LYS A 342 -3.56 -10.55 -6.56
CA LYS A 342 -3.67 -11.70 -7.46
C LYS A 342 -3.14 -12.94 -6.75
N ASP A 343 -3.99 -13.94 -6.57
CA ASP A 343 -3.64 -15.20 -5.91
C ASP A 343 -2.96 -14.99 -4.54
N ASP A 344 -3.56 -14.13 -3.70
CA ASP A 344 -3.06 -13.70 -2.37
C ASP A 344 -1.70 -13.00 -2.36
N LYS A 345 -1.22 -12.55 -3.52
CA LYS A 345 0.01 -11.75 -3.68
C LYS A 345 -0.30 -10.41 -4.34
N TRP A 346 0.64 -9.50 -4.26
CA TRP A 346 0.51 -8.17 -4.85
C TRP A 346 1.16 -8.09 -6.22
N ALA A 347 0.40 -7.62 -7.19
CA ALA A 347 0.87 -7.32 -8.54
C ALA A 347 1.21 -5.84 -8.65
N PHE A 348 2.45 -5.55 -8.99
CA PHE A 348 2.86 -4.22 -9.43
C PHE A 348 2.38 -3.99 -10.87
N PRO A 349 2.04 -2.74 -11.23
CA PRO A 349 1.72 -2.41 -12.60
C PRO A 349 2.84 -2.86 -13.55
N ASP A 350 2.48 -3.40 -14.69
CA ASP A 350 3.39 -3.68 -15.80
C ASP A 350 2.99 -2.86 -17.03
N LYS A 351 3.79 -2.92 -18.07
CA LYS A 351 3.53 -2.15 -19.30
C LYS A 351 2.17 -2.48 -19.96
N ASP A 352 1.63 -3.67 -19.66
CA ASP A 352 0.39 -4.16 -20.23
C ASP A 352 -0.82 -3.87 -19.32
N SER A 353 -0.60 -3.64 -18.02
CA SER A 353 -1.64 -3.35 -17.02
C SER A 353 -2.01 -1.88 -16.90
N TYR A 354 -1.72 -1.11 -17.91
CA TYR A 354 -1.87 0.31 -17.97
C TYR A 354 -3.28 0.83 -17.62
N VAL A 355 -3.43 1.47 -16.49
CA VAL A 355 -4.68 2.12 -16.02
C VAL A 355 -4.65 3.64 -16.21
N GLY A 356 -3.54 4.22 -16.54
CA GLY A 356 -3.41 5.64 -16.82
C GLY A 356 -1.99 6.03 -17.22
N LYS A 357 -1.86 6.98 -18.14
CA LYS A 357 -0.59 7.37 -18.78
C LYS A 357 0.54 7.79 -17.83
N TRP A 358 0.28 7.87 -16.52
CA TRP A 358 1.14 8.54 -15.55
C TRP A 358 1.65 7.63 -14.43
N ASP A 359 1.02 6.44 -14.21
CA ASP A 359 1.17 5.72 -12.95
C ASP A 359 2.27 4.66 -12.94
N TYR A 360 2.62 4.09 -14.09
CA TYR A 360 3.59 2.99 -14.17
C TYR A 360 5.05 3.46 -14.20
N TYR A 361 5.32 4.47 -14.99
CA TYR A 361 6.67 4.89 -15.32
C TYR A 361 7.40 5.74 -14.29
N PRO A 362 6.75 6.42 -13.36
CA PRO A 362 7.47 7.13 -12.33
C PRO A 362 8.41 6.27 -11.49
N LEU A 363 8.06 5.00 -11.23
CA LEU A 363 8.99 4.08 -10.55
C LEU A 363 10.28 3.88 -11.36
N PHE A 364 10.19 3.80 -12.68
CA PHE A 364 11.32 3.60 -13.57
C PHE A 364 12.03 4.91 -13.92
N TYR A 365 11.31 6.02 -13.88
CA TYR A 365 11.85 7.35 -14.07
C TYR A 365 13.04 7.66 -13.14
N ALA A 366 13.00 7.15 -11.92
CA ALA A 366 14.07 7.30 -10.95
C ALA A 366 15.47 6.91 -11.47
N TYR A 367 15.53 6.03 -12.47
CA TYR A 367 16.79 5.55 -13.04
C TYR A 367 17.28 6.34 -14.25
N THR A 368 16.38 6.99 -14.97
CA THR A 368 16.73 7.69 -16.22
C THR A 368 16.76 9.19 -16.05
N GLY A 369 16.00 9.72 -15.09
CA GLY A 369 15.80 11.17 -14.90
C GLY A 369 14.98 11.81 -16.01
N GLN A 370 14.30 11.01 -16.85
CA GLN A 370 13.45 11.51 -17.95
C GLN A 370 12.11 10.78 -17.97
N GLN A 371 11.03 11.48 -18.25
CA GLN A 371 9.75 10.85 -18.55
C GLN A 371 9.86 10.10 -19.86
N GLY A 372 9.64 8.80 -19.80
CA GLY A 372 9.76 7.93 -20.96
C GLY A 372 8.83 8.31 -22.09
N THR A 373 9.30 8.02 -23.27
CA THR A 373 8.66 8.28 -24.55
C THR A 373 7.51 7.37 -24.91
N LEU A 374 6.92 6.69 -23.97
CA LEU A 374 5.68 5.94 -24.24
C LEU A 374 4.54 6.80 -24.77
N THR A 375 4.69 8.12 -24.74
CA THR A 375 3.79 9.06 -25.41
C THR A 375 4.00 9.13 -26.93
N LYS A 376 5.09 8.61 -27.49
CA LYS A 376 5.37 8.74 -28.92
C LYS A 376 4.74 7.65 -29.82
N ASN A 377 4.28 6.55 -29.24
CA ASN A 377 3.69 5.45 -30.01
C ASN A 377 2.16 5.38 -29.90
N ARG A 378 1.50 6.54 -29.86
CA ARG A 378 0.04 6.66 -29.96
C ARG A 378 -0.36 7.60 -31.07
#